data_5b7f18dec763e405502b05d8dc9466fc
#
_entry.id   5b7f18dec763e405502b05d8dc9466fc
#
_cell.length_a   1.000
_cell.length_b   1.000
_cell.length_c   1.000
_cell.angle_alpha   90.00
_cell.angle_beta   90.00
_cell.angle_gamma   90.00
#
_symmetry.space_group_name_H-M   'P 1'
#
loop_
_entity.id
_entity.type
_entity.pdbx_description
1 polymer ?
#
loop_
_entity_poly.entity_id
_entity_poly.type
_entity_poly.pdbx_seq_one_letter_code
_entity_poly.pdbx_strand_id
1 'polypeptide(L)'
;VPAPKTGFKSSLAAVQLALDSEIKVTNQINDIVDLAIKEKNHIMKNGLDWFVNEQREEVTSADTLVRMVKRAGEAGLFHVEAFLRDGGLSEEGNDGEAGA
;
A
#
# COMPACT_ATOMS: atom_id res chain seq x y z
N VAL A 1 -21.15 -4.36 20.89
CA VAL A 1 -19.93 -3.72 20.42
C VAL A 1 -20.31 -2.50 19.60
N PRO A 2 -19.84 -1.31 19.97
CA PRO A 2 -20.15 -0.12 19.17
C PRO A 2 -19.56 -0.26 17.78
N ALA A 3 -20.27 0.27 16.80
CA ALA A 3 -19.80 0.30 15.43
C ALA A 3 -18.47 1.07 15.35
N PRO A 4 -17.53 0.68 14.49
CA PRO A 4 -16.31 1.45 14.30
C PRO A 4 -16.66 2.88 13.91
N LYS A 5 -15.90 3.82 14.44
CA LYS A 5 -16.08 5.20 14.03
C LYS A 5 -15.66 5.35 12.57
N THR A 6 -16.58 5.81 11.75
CA THR A 6 -16.34 6.06 10.34
C THR A 6 -16.48 7.56 10.11
N GLY A 7 -15.42 8.29 10.30
CA GLY A 7 -15.39 9.71 10.01
C GLY A 7 -14.16 10.01 9.17
N PHE A 8 -14.10 11.22 8.63
CA PHE A 8 -12.96 11.63 7.82
C PHE A 8 -11.64 11.49 8.58
N LYS A 9 -11.60 11.95 9.83
CA LYS A 9 -10.37 11.86 10.64
C LYS A 9 -9.95 10.42 10.89
N SER A 10 -10.91 9.53 11.17
CA SER A 10 -10.62 8.13 11.40
C SER A 10 -10.14 7.44 10.13
N SER A 11 -10.77 7.75 9.00
CA SER A 11 -10.38 7.19 7.72
C SER A 11 -9.00 7.68 7.31
N LEU A 12 -8.71 8.97 7.50
CA LEU A 12 -7.41 9.52 7.19
C LEU A 12 -6.33 8.89 8.07
N ALA A 13 -6.60 8.73 9.38
CA ALA A 13 -5.67 8.09 10.29
C ALA A 13 -5.40 6.64 9.90
N ALA A 14 -6.43 5.92 9.49
CA ALA A 14 -6.30 4.52 9.09
C ALA A 14 -5.43 4.38 7.83
N VAL A 15 -5.68 5.18 6.80
CA VAL A 15 -4.89 5.09 5.56
C VAL A 15 -3.46 5.59 5.76
N GLN A 16 -3.26 6.58 6.65
CA GLN A 16 -1.92 7.05 6.99
C GLN A 16 -1.14 5.96 7.73
N LEU A 17 -1.80 5.25 8.64
CA LEU A 17 -1.17 4.14 9.34
C LEU A 17 -0.77 3.03 8.38
N ALA A 18 -1.61 2.73 7.40
CA ALA A 18 -1.30 1.74 6.38
C ALA A 18 -0.07 2.15 5.57
N LEU A 19 0.01 3.42 5.16
CA LEU A 19 1.19 3.92 4.44
C LEU A 19 2.45 3.83 5.31
N ASP A 20 2.37 4.26 6.56
CA ASP A 20 3.51 4.21 7.47
C ASP A 20 3.99 2.77 7.68
N SER A 21 3.07 1.82 7.76
CA SER A 21 3.39 0.40 7.89
C SER A 21 4.10 -0.12 6.65
N GLU A 22 3.66 0.27 5.46
CA GLU A 22 4.29 -0.12 4.21
C GLU A 22 5.70 0.45 4.08
N ILE A 23 5.91 1.70 4.50
CA ILE A 23 7.22 2.32 4.50
C ILE A 23 8.16 1.56 5.45
N LYS A 24 7.67 1.16 6.60
CA LYS A 24 8.45 0.39 7.56
C LYS A 24 8.90 -0.94 6.97
N VAL A 25 7.98 -1.66 6.31
CA VAL A 25 8.30 -2.94 5.66
C VAL A 25 9.33 -2.72 4.55
N THR A 26 9.18 -1.65 3.77
CA THR A 26 10.13 -1.30 2.72
C THR A 26 11.54 -1.13 3.29
N ASN A 27 11.67 -0.41 4.39
CA ASN A 27 12.97 -0.19 5.02
C ASN A 27 13.57 -1.52 5.53
N GLN A 28 12.75 -2.39 6.08
CA GLN A 28 13.19 -3.71 6.53
C GLN A 28 13.69 -4.56 5.36
N ILE A 29 12.99 -4.55 4.25
CA ILE A 29 13.39 -5.29 3.05
C ILE A 29 14.71 -4.73 2.51
N ASN A 30 14.86 -3.42 2.46
CA ASN A 30 16.10 -2.80 2.00
C ASN A 30 17.29 -3.18 2.89
N ASP A 31 17.10 -3.29 4.19
CA ASP A 31 18.14 -3.72 5.11
C ASP A 31 18.57 -5.17 4.80
N ILE A 32 17.62 -6.04 4.48
CA ILE A 32 17.91 -7.41 4.12
C ILE A 32 18.66 -7.49 2.77
N VAL A 33 18.25 -6.65 1.82
CA VAL A 33 18.96 -6.57 0.52
C VAL A 33 20.39 -6.14 0.74
N ASP A 34 20.63 -5.13 1.56
CA ASP A 34 21.97 -4.65 1.86
C ASP A 34 22.83 -5.77 2.47
N LEU A 35 22.23 -6.55 3.36
CA LEU A 35 22.92 -7.69 3.96
C LEU A 35 23.25 -8.75 2.91
N ALA A 36 22.32 -9.07 2.02
CA ALA A 36 22.56 -10.04 0.95
C ALA A 36 23.69 -9.60 0.03
N ILE A 37 23.75 -8.31 -0.29
CA ILE A 37 24.83 -7.74 -1.09
C ILE A 37 26.16 -7.87 -0.36
N LYS A 38 26.19 -7.50 0.91
CA LYS A 38 27.39 -7.58 1.74
C LYS A 38 27.92 -9.00 1.82
N GLU A 39 27.03 -9.97 1.98
CA GLU A 39 27.40 -11.39 2.06
C GLU A 39 27.63 -12.02 0.69
N LYS A 40 27.46 -11.26 -0.39
CA LYS A 40 27.57 -11.74 -1.77
C LYS A 40 26.63 -12.90 -2.06
N ASN A 41 25.46 -12.89 -1.43
CA ASN A 41 24.45 -13.90 -1.64
C ASN A 41 23.55 -13.50 -2.81
N HIS A 42 23.97 -13.86 -4.00
CA HIS A 42 23.28 -13.45 -5.23
C HIS A 42 21.90 -14.07 -5.39
N ILE A 43 21.70 -15.29 -4.90
CA ILE A 43 20.40 -15.95 -4.96
C ILE A 43 19.41 -15.21 -4.09
N MET A 44 19.80 -14.89 -2.86
CA MET A 44 18.97 -14.13 -1.93
C MET A 44 18.66 -12.74 -2.49
N LYS A 45 19.68 -12.05 -3.00
CA LYS A 45 19.52 -10.72 -3.56
C LYS A 45 18.53 -10.72 -4.74
N ASN A 46 18.65 -11.70 -5.64
CA ASN A 46 17.76 -11.81 -6.78
C ASN A 46 16.30 -12.10 -6.36
N GLY A 47 16.14 -12.98 -5.37
CA GLY A 47 14.81 -13.26 -4.82
C GLY A 47 14.18 -12.03 -4.17
N LEU A 48 15.00 -11.24 -3.45
CA LEU A 48 14.51 -10.04 -2.79
C LEU A 48 14.16 -8.92 -3.77
N ASP A 49 14.77 -8.89 -4.96
CA ASP A 49 14.43 -7.89 -5.98
C ASP A 49 12.93 -7.92 -6.34
N TRP A 50 12.35 -9.11 -6.38
CA TRP A 50 10.92 -9.25 -6.60
C TRP A 50 10.12 -8.57 -5.48
N PHE A 51 10.51 -8.80 -4.23
CA PHE A 51 9.86 -8.18 -3.08
C PHE A 51 10.01 -6.66 -3.10
N VAL A 52 11.18 -6.15 -3.50
CA VAL A 52 11.39 -4.71 -3.62
C VAL A 52 10.41 -4.11 -4.60
N ASN A 53 10.20 -4.75 -5.74
CA ASN A 53 9.26 -4.26 -6.75
C ASN A 53 7.82 -4.32 -6.26
N GLU A 54 7.43 -5.43 -5.63
CA GLU A 54 6.10 -5.56 -5.04
C GLU A 54 5.86 -4.49 -3.97
N GLN A 55 6.84 -4.26 -3.13
CA GLN A 55 6.71 -3.29 -2.05
C GLN A 55 6.59 -1.86 -2.57
N ARG A 56 7.24 -1.55 -3.69
CA ARG A 56 7.09 -0.25 -4.34
C ARG A 56 5.64 -0.01 -4.75
N GLU A 57 4.98 -1.03 -5.30
CA GLU A 57 3.57 -0.93 -5.66
C GLU A 57 2.67 -0.76 -4.44
N GLU A 58 2.98 -1.49 -3.36
CA GLU A 58 2.21 -1.36 -2.12
C GLU A 58 2.30 0.04 -1.52
N VAL A 59 3.50 0.62 -1.51
CA VAL A 59 3.69 1.98 -1.01
C VAL A 59 2.96 2.98 -1.91
N THR A 60 3.05 2.80 -3.22
CA THR A 60 2.38 3.69 -4.18
C THR A 60 0.86 3.63 -4.00
N SER A 61 0.30 2.44 -3.84
CA SER A 61 -1.13 2.27 -3.62
C SER A 61 -1.58 2.91 -2.31
N ALA A 62 -0.83 2.69 -1.24
CA ALA A 62 -1.15 3.29 0.06
C ALA A 62 -1.06 4.81 0.02
N ASP A 63 -0.04 5.36 -0.63
CA ASP A 63 0.11 6.81 -0.79
C ASP A 63 -1.03 7.40 -1.62
N THR A 64 -1.41 6.73 -2.69
CA THR A 64 -2.55 7.15 -3.52
C THR A 64 -3.82 7.22 -2.69
N LEU A 65 -4.04 6.22 -1.85
CA LEU A 65 -5.22 6.18 -0.99
C LEU A 65 -5.24 7.33 0.01
N VAL A 66 -4.09 7.64 0.62
CA VAL A 66 -3.98 8.80 1.51
C VAL A 66 -4.36 10.08 0.77
N ARG A 67 -3.81 10.25 -0.43
CA ARG A 67 -4.09 11.45 -1.25
C ARG A 67 -5.57 11.54 -1.62
N MET A 68 -6.20 10.42 -1.96
CA MET A 68 -7.62 10.40 -2.30
C MET A 68 -8.47 10.82 -1.11
N VAL A 69 -8.19 10.29 0.08
CA VAL A 69 -8.94 10.66 1.28
C VAL A 69 -8.75 12.13 1.60
N LYS A 70 -7.52 12.64 1.55
CA LYS A 70 -7.26 14.06 1.79
C LYS A 70 -7.98 14.97 0.81
N ARG A 71 -7.96 14.62 -0.46
CA ARG A 71 -8.59 15.42 -1.51
C ARG A 71 -10.11 15.40 -1.40
N ALA A 72 -10.66 14.25 -1.05
CA ALA A 72 -12.09 14.08 -0.91
C ALA A 72 -12.65 14.87 0.26
N GLY A 73 -11.93 14.94 1.38
CA GLY A 73 -12.44 15.54 2.59
C GLY A 73 -13.65 14.78 3.10
N GLU A 74 -14.37 15.38 4.03
CA GLU A 74 -15.56 14.73 4.60
C GLU A 74 -16.64 14.52 3.55
N ALA A 75 -16.87 15.49 2.70
CA ALA A 75 -17.94 15.45 1.70
C ALA A 75 -17.71 14.37 0.65
N GLY A 76 -16.44 14.12 0.30
CA GLY A 76 -16.11 13.14 -0.71
C GLY A 76 -15.82 11.75 -0.20
N LEU A 77 -15.81 11.55 1.12
CA LEU A 77 -15.45 10.26 1.72
C LEU A 77 -16.31 9.11 1.20
N PHE A 78 -17.58 9.36 0.99
CA PHE A 78 -18.48 8.35 0.45
C PHE A 78 -18.01 7.82 -0.92
N HIS A 79 -17.54 8.72 -1.76
CA HIS A 79 -17.03 8.32 -3.10
C HIS A 79 -15.76 7.49 -3.01
N VAL A 80 -14.88 7.82 -2.06
CA VAL A 80 -13.67 7.04 -1.83
C VAL A 80 -14.02 5.63 -1.35
N GLU A 81 -14.96 5.52 -0.44
CA GLU A 81 -15.41 4.22 0.05
C GLU A 81 -16.01 3.37 -1.07
N ALA A 82 -16.80 3.98 -1.95
CA ALA A 82 -17.37 3.28 -3.09
C ALA A 82 -16.28 2.79 -4.04
N PHE A 83 -15.27 3.61 -4.30
CA PHE A 83 -14.13 3.24 -5.14
C PHE A 83 -13.40 2.01 -4.58
N LEU A 84 -13.15 2.00 -3.28
CA LEU A 84 -12.48 0.87 -2.63
C LEU A 84 -13.32 -0.39 -2.65
N ARG A 85 -14.64 -0.25 -2.45
CA ARG A 85 -15.55 -1.39 -2.52
C ARG A 85 -15.52 -2.07 -3.87
N ASP A 86 -15.32 -1.27 -4.92
CA ASP A 86 -15.26 -1.77 -6.29
C ASP A 86 -13.87 -2.26 -6.70
N GLY A 87 -12.92 -2.30 -5.75
CA GLY A 87 -11.59 -2.85 -5.98
C GLY A 87 -10.64 -1.94 -6.75
N GLY A 88 -10.82 -0.62 -6.63
CA GLY A 88 -10.07 0.36 -7.43
C GLY A 88 -8.55 0.33 -7.27
N LEU A 89 -8.04 -0.15 -6.11
CA LEU A 89 -6.60 -0.28 -5.88
C LEU A 89 -6.16 -1.75 -5.76
N SER A 90 -7.01 -2.67 -6.20
CA SER A 90 -6.73 -4.11 -6.12
C SER A 90 -5.78 -4.53 -7.23
N GLU A 91 -4.77 -5.33 -6.89
CA GLU A 91 -3.90 -5.96 -7.88
C GLU A 91 -4.69 -6.92 -8.76
N GLU A 92 -5.68 -7.59 -8.19
CA GLU A 92 -6.55 -8.48 -8.95
C GLU A 92 -7.29 -7.75 -10.04
N GLY A 93 -7.73 -6.52 -9.76
CA GLY A 93 -8.36 -5.67 -10.76
C GLY A 93 -7.43 -5.36 -11.91
N ASN A 94 -6.18 -5.05 -11.60
CA ASN A 94 -5.16 -4.77 -12.61
C ASN A 94 -4.81 -6.03 -13.39
N ASP A 95 -4.65 -7.15 -12.70
CA ASP A 95 -4.35 -8.42 -13.34
C ASP A 95 -5.50 -8.86 -14.23
N GLY A 96 -6.73 -8.64 -13.80
CA GLY A 96 -7.91 -8.90 -14.61
C GLY A 96 -7.91 -8.11 -15.91
N GLU A 97 -7.55 -6.86 -15.84
CA GLU A 97 -7.41 -6.01 -17.03
C GLU A 97 -6.30 -6.52 -17.93
N ALA A 98 -5.17 -6.86 -17.35
CA ALA A 98 -4.05 -7.39 -18.12
C ALA A 98 -4.39 -8.72 -18.78
N GLY A 99 -5.21 -9.53 -18.11
CA GLY A 99 -5.63 -10.82 -18.61
C GLY A 99 -6.71 -10.76 -19.66
N ALA A 100 -7.37 -9.63 -19.73
CA ALA A 100 -8.42 -9.47 -20.72
C ALA A 100 -7.84 -9.22 -22.09
#